data_01573cffc5fb6ae482c893ea9c617a7f
#
_entry.id   01573cffc5fb6ae482c893ea9c617a7f
#
_cell.length_a   1.000
_cell.length_b   1.000
_cell.length_c   1.000
_cell.angle_alpha   90.00
_cell.angle_beta   90.00
_cell.angle_gamma   90.00
#
_symmetry.space_group_name_H-M   'P 1'
#
loop_
_entity.id
_entity.type
_entity.pdbx_description
1 polymer ?
#
loop_
_entity_poly.entity_id
_entity_poly.type
_entity_poly.pdbx_seq_one_letter_code
_entity_poly.pdbx_strand_id
1 'polypeptide(L)'
;MCEAMAMLLKSAVILLLLLTSQTTAFSMISNVVIAIAMEAEASPFVNHLNLQPDTTFFPSQTPFHAFTGKHGNCNLTVVTNGKDSVHDTGVDNVGTVPAAVATFLTLQKMSLEDNAAHLLINAGTCGGFKRKGAEIGDVFLTTAVANHDRRIPIPDFVPYGVGRIASTSVENLASHLDAKLGVCTTGNSLDFHEVDSQHMIDNDASVKDMEAAAIAWASETWNVPHFGVKVVTDIVDGDKPTQEEFFENLGTAAKSLQEALPRVIDFVCDKKHDEL
;
A
#
# COMPACT_ATOMS: atom_id res chain seq x y z
N MET A 1 -51.77 -15.12 16.70
CA MET A 1 -50.59 -15.44 17.51
C MET A 1 -49.34 -15.68 16.64
N CYS A 2 -49.47 -16.38 15.51
CA CYS A 2 -48.34 -16.69 14.60
C CYS A 2 -47.78 -15.47 13.87
N GLU A 3 -48.64 -14.57 13.40
CA GLU A 3 -48.18 -13.35 12.65
C GLU A 3 -47.50 -12.32 13.52
N ALA A 4 -47.95 -12.14 14.77
CA ALA A 4 -47.33 -11.20 15.71
C ALA A 4 -45.91 -11.69 16.11
N MET A 5 -45.71 -12.99 16.23
CA MET A 5 -44.41 -13.60 16.55
C MET A 5 -43.44 -13.49 15.37
N ALA A 6 -43.93 -13.62 14.13
CA ALA A 6 -43.13 -13.43 12.91
C ALA A 6 -42.70 -11.97 12.70
N MET A 7 -43.55 -11.02 13.09
CA MET A 7 -43.26 -9.59 13.05
C MET A 7 -42.22 -9.18 14.10
N LEU A 8 -42.31 -9.72 15.31
CA LEU A 8 -41.33 -9.54 16.39
C LEU A 8 -39.94 -10.13 16.02
N LEU A 9 -39.91 -11.32 15.39
CA LEU A 9 -38.66 -11.91 14.89
C LEU A 9 -38.03 -11.08 13.79
N LYS A 10 -38.80 -10.58 12.85
CA LYS A 10 -38.29 -9.69 11.78
C LYS A 10 -37.75 -8.41 12.34
N SER A 11 -38.44 -7.79 13.32
CA SER A 11 -37.97 -6.57 13.98
C SER A 11 -36.72 -6.81 14.81
N ALA A 12 -36.59 -7.95 15.48
CA ALA A 12 -35.40 -8.31 16.23
C ALA A 12 -34.19 -8.58 15.34
N VAL A 13 -34.39 -9.23 14.16
CA VAL A 13 -33.34 -9.46 13.17
C VAL A 13 -32.90 -8.14 12.52
N ILE A 14 -33.82 -7.24 12.22
CA ILE A 14 -33.49 -5.90 11.68
C ILE A 14 -32.76 -5.05 12.74
N LEU A 15 -33.16 -5.13 14.00
CA LEU A 15 -32.47 -4.44 15.10
C LEU A 15 -31.09 -5.05 15.38
N LEU A 16 -30.93 -6.35 15.26
CA LEU A 16 -29.63 -7.05 15.36
C LEU A 16 -28.72 -6.68 14.16
N LEU A 17 -29.27 -6.59 12.94
CA LEU A 17 -28.56 -6.11 11.74
C LEU A 17 -28.18 -4.63 11.82
N LEU A 18 -29.00 -3.80 12.48
CA LEU A 18 -28.70 -2.39 12.72
C LEU A 18 -27.70 -2.21 13.88
N LEU A 19 -27.63 -3.15 14.82
CA LEU A 19 -26.62 -3.17 15.89
C LEU A 19 -25.29 -3.75 15.43
N THR A 20 -25.27 -4.51 14.33
CA THR A 20 -24.04 -4.95 13.65
C THR A 20 -23.59 -3.99 12.53
N SER A 21 -24.30 -2.89 12.24
CA SER A 21 -23.65 -1.73 11.68
C SER A 21 -22.68 -1.26 12.78
N GLN A 22 -21.52 -1.90 12.80
CA GLN A 22 -20.39 -1.41 13.58
C GLN A 22 -20.25 0.07 13.18
N THR A 23 -20.65 0.95 14.09
CA THR A 23 -19.92 2.18 14.25
C THR A 23 -18.47 1.70 14.36
N THR A 24 -17.69 1.81 13.29
CA THR A 24 -16.24 1.90 13.41
C THR A 24 -16.05 3.05 14.38
N ALA A 25 -15.96 2.71 15.66
CA ALA A 25 -15.52 3.65 16.65
C ALA A 25 -14.23 4.18 16.07
N PHE A 26 -14.14 5.50 15.86
CA PHE A 26 -12.97 6.18 15.35
C PHE A 26 -11.84 5.94 16.35
N SER A 27 -11.25 4.73 16.29
CA SER A 27 -10.12 4.38 17.12
C SER A 27 -8.92 5.17 16.61
N MET A 28 -8.14 5.67 17.56
CA MET A 28 -6.87 6.31 17.24
C MET A 28 -5.97 5.30 16.55
N ILE A 29 -5.28 5.74 15.51
CA ILE A 29 -4.31 4.91 14.80
C ILE A 29 -3.13 4.64 15.75
N SER A 30 -2.92 3.37 16.08
CA SER A 30 -1.86 2.92 16.99
C SER A 30 -1.14 1.64 16.54
N ASN A 31 -1.69 0.91 15.55
CA ASN A 31 -1.06 -0.26 14.94
C ASN A 31 -0.92 0.01 13.44
N VAL A 32 0.30 0.29 12.99
CA VAL A 32 0.58 0.66 11.59
C VAL A 32 1.45 -0.41 10.94
N VAL A 33 0.97 -0.93 9.80
CA VAL A 33 1.74 -1.80 8.91
C VAL A 33 2.33 -0.95 7.79
N ILE A 34 3.63 -1.13 7.52
CA ILE A 34 4.32 -0.50 6.38
C ILE A 34 4.83 -1.62 5.49
N ALA A 35 4.25 -1.74 4.28
CA ALA A 35 4.66 -2.71 3.27
C ALA A 35 5.62 -2.04 2.28
N ILE A 36 6.85 -2.55 2.19
CA ILE A 36 7.92 -2.06 1.32
C ILE A 36 8.49 -3.28 0.57
N ALA A 37 8.54 -3.24 -0.75
CA ALA A 37 8.96 -4.41 -1.52
C ALA A 37 10.44 -4.76 -1.32
N MET A 38 11.32 -3.75 -1.43
CA MET A 38 12.76 -3.94 -1.46
C MET A 38 13.43 -3.61 -0.12
N GLU A 39 14.42 -4.42 0.26
CA GLU A 39 15.22 -4.17 1.47
C GLU A 39 16.02 -2.86 1.38
N ALA A 40 16.48 -2.49 0.20
CA ALA A 40 17.20 -1.25 -0.01
C ALA A 40 16.36 0.00 0.32
N GLU A 41 15.05 -0.06 0.09
CA GLU A 41 14.10 0.99 0.42
C GLU A 41 13.70 0.97 1.90
N ALA A 42 13.56 -0.22 2.49
CA ALA A 42 13.12 -0.40 3.87
C ALA A 42 14.22 -0.12 4.90
N SER A 43 15.45 -0.58 4.63
CA SER A 43 16.55 -0.57 5.60
C SER A 43 16.87 0.82 6.18
N PRO A 44 16.90 1.91 5.41
CA PRO A 44 17.13 3.24 5.98
C PRO A 44 16.08 3.64 7.01
N PHE A 45 14.81 3.37 6.74
CA PHE A 45 13.70 3.68 7.64
C PHE A 45 13.71 2.78 8.90
N VAL A 46 13.90 1.47 8.71
CA VAL A 46 14.02 0.49 9.80
C VAL A 46 15.13 0.87 10.77
N ASN A 47 16.31 1.23 10.22
CA ASN A 47 17.46 1.65 11.03
C ASN A 47 17.22 2.98 11.75
N HIS A 48 16.58 3.95 11.06
CA HIS A 48 16.29 5.26 11.65
C HIS A 48 15.38 5.15 12.89
N LEU A 49 14.36 4.29 12.83
CA LEU A 49 13.44 4.06 13.94
C LEU A 49 13.88 2.94 14.89
N ASN A 50 15.07 2.35 14.67
CA ASN A 50 15.61 1.24 15.47
C ASN A 50 14.63 0.05 15.58
N LEU A 51 13.88 -0.26 14.52
CA LEU A 51 12.99 -1.40 14.50
C LEU A 51 13.80 -2.70 14.52
N GLN A 52 13.30 -3.70 15.22
CA GLN A 52 14.02 -4.96 15.41
C GLN A 52 13.46 -6.05 14.47
N PRO A 53 14.33 -6.88 13.87
CA PRO A 53 13.87 -7.99 13.06
C PRO A 53 13.07 -9.00 13.91
N ASP A 54 11.88 -9.38 13.42
CA ASP A 54 11.07 -10.46 14.00
C ASP A 54 11.15 -11.68 13.09
N THR A 55 12.09 -12.56 13.38
CA THR A 55 12.34 -13.79 12.60
C THR A 55 11.24 -14.86 12.78
N THR A 56 10.30 -14.64 13.69
CA THR A 56 9.17 -15.54 13.96
C THR A 56 7.86 -15.03 13.37
N PHE A 57 7.88 -13.83 12.80
CA PHE A 57 6.68 -13.20 12.28
C PHE A 57 6.05 -13.98 11.13
N PHE A 58 6.84 -14.41 10.18
CA PHE A 58 6.40 -15.21 9.04
C PHE A 58 6.78 -16.68 9.18
N PRO A 59 6.03 -17.61 8.53
CA PRO A 59 6.46 -19.00 8.41
C PRO A 59 7.86 -19.10 7.79
N SER A 60 8.71 -19.97 8.32
CA SER A 60 10.12 -20.11 7.92
C SER A 60 10.33 -20.50 6.44
N GLN A 61 9.27 -21.00 5.76
CA GLN A 61 9.30 -21.36 4.35
C GLN A 61 9.08 -20.16 3.41
N THR A 62 8.68 -19.02 3.96
CA THR A 62 8.43 -17.81 3.16
C THR A 62 9.71 -16.97 3.09
N PRO A 63 9.91 -16.19 2.00
CA PRO A 63 11.07 -15.32 1.87
C PRO A 63 10.92 -13.98 2.62
N PHE A 64 9.74 -13.72 3.21
CA PHE A 64 9.37 -12.41 3.74
C PHE A 64 10.09 -12.09 5.04
N HIS A 65 10.39 -10.78 5.25
CA HIS A 65 10.95 -10.30 6.50
C HIS A 65 10.00 -9.33 7.18
N ALA A 66 10.04 -9.32 8.52
CA ALA A 66 9.32 -8.35 9.34
C ALA A 66 10.26 -7.68 10.31
N PHE A 67 10.02 -6.38 10.55
CA PHE A 67 10.71 -5.58 11.55
C PHE A 67 9.64 -4.89 12.40
N THR A 68 9.75 -5.02 13.71
CA THR A 68 8.76 -4.50 14.65
C THR A 68 9.37 -3.55 15.65
N GLY A 69 8.56 -2.64 16.16
CA GLY A 69 8.97 -1.69 17.19
C GLY A 69 7.88 -0.71 17.55
N LYS A 70 8.26 0.30 18.31
CA LYS A 70 7.36 1.39 18.70
C LYS A 70 7.92 2.74 18.26
N HIS A 71 7.03 3.61 17.84
CA HIS A 71 7.31 5.01 17.62
C HIS A 71 6.20 5.86 18.25
N GLY A 72 6.55 6.66 19.26
CA GLY A 72 5.52 7.30 20.09
C GLY A 72 4.57 6.26 20.70
N ASN A 73 3.28 6.43 20.49
CA ASN A 73 2.24 5.49 20.95
C ASN A 73 1.90 4.41 19.90
N CYS A 74 2.51 4.45 18.71
CA CYS A 74 2.27 3.47 17.65
C CYS A 74 3.16 2.24 17.78
N ASN A 75 2.54 1.07 17.56
CA ASN A 75 3.26 -0.14 17.21
C ASN A 75 3.44 -0.16 15.69
N LEU A 76 4.66 -0.36 15.25
CA LEU A 76 5.02 -0.42 13.84
C LEU A 76 5.40 -1.84 13.45
N THR A 77 4.91 -2.27 12.31
CA THR A 77 5.31 -3.51 11.65
C THR A 77 5.70 -3.18 10.21
N VAL A 78 6.99 -3.20 9.90
CA VAL A 78 7.51 -3.07 8.54
C VAL A 78 7.69 -4.45 7.96
N VAL A 79 7.18 -4.69 6.74
CA VAL A 79 7.34 -5.98 6.05
C VAL A 79 7.96 -5.78 4.69
N THR A 80 8.86 -6.69 4.32
CA THR A 80 9.48 -6.73 2.99
C THR A 80 9.22 -8.06 2.30
N ASN A 81 9.32 -8.05 0.97
CA ASN A 81 9.06 -9.25 0.17
C ASN A 81 10.22 -10.26 0.22
N GLY A 82 11.36 -9.89 0.83
CA GLY A 82 12.55 -10.72 0.90
C GLY A 82 13.20 -10.97 -0.45
N LYS A 83 14.12 -11.92 -0.49
CA LYS A 83 14.98 -12.21 -1.66
C LYS A 83 14.54 -13.44 -2.43
N ASP A 84 14.78 -13.43 -3.76
CA ASP A 84 14.60 -14.61 -4.60
C ASP A 84 15.56 -15.71 -4.18
N SER A 85 14.98 -16.86 -3.84
CA SER A 85 15.69 -18.10 -3.55
C SER A 85 15.29 -19.25 -4.50
N VAL A 86 14.34 -19.01 -5.41
CA VAL A 86 13.86 -20.00 -6.36
C VAL A 86 14.83 -20.11 -7.55
N HIS A 87 15.32 -18.96 -8.03
CA HIS A 87 16.26 -18.88 -9.13
C HIS A 87 17.68 -18.57 -8.66
N ASP A 88 17.89 -18.45 -7.34
CA ASP A 88 19.17 -18.17 -6.70
C ASP A 88 19.85 -16.87 -7.20
N THR A 89 19.04 -15.86 -7.52
CA THR A 89 19.51 -14.56 -8.00
C THR A 89 19.86 -13.60 -6.88
N GLY A 90 19.24 -13.76 -5.70
CA GLY A 90 19.42 -12.89 -4.54
C GLY A 90 18.85 -11.48 -4.71
N VAL A 91 18.11 -11.20 -5.79
CA VAL A 91 17.38 -9.94 -5.97
C VAL A 91 16.15 -9.89 -5.08
N ASP A 92 15.64 -8.69 -4.79
CA ASP A 92 14.38 -8.56 -4.04
C ASP A 92 13.20 -9.11 -4.84
N ASN A 93 12.26 -9.79 -4.15
CA ASN A 93 11.02 -10.28 -4.75
C ASN A 93 10.07 -9.09 -4.97
N VAL A 94 10.09 -8.53 -6.18
CA VAL A 94 9.20 -7.43 -6.56
C VAL A 94 7.95 -7.94 -7.28
N GLY A 95 6.93 -7.09 -7.35
CA GLY A 95 5.70 -7.36 -8.11
C GLY A 95 4.51 -7.79 -7.25
N THR A 96 3.39 -7.96 -7.93
CA THR A 96 2.07 -8.10 -7.30
C THR A 96 1.91 -9.36 -6.45
N VAL A 97 2.50 -10.48 -6.86
CA VAL A 97 2.32 -11.77 -6.17
C VAL A 97 2.99 -11.79 -4.79
N PRO A 98 4.30 -11.53 -4.66
CA PRO A 98 4.96 -11.51 -3.36
C PRO A 98 4.36 -10.45 -2.44
N ALA A 99 4.05 -9.26 -2.96
CA ALA A 99 3.48 -8.17 -2.19
C ALA A 99 2.09 -8.51 -1.63
N ALA A 100 1.20 -9.11 -2.44
CA ALA A 100 -0.11 -9.55 -1.96
C ALA A 100 0.00 -10.61 -0.86
N VAL A 101 0.88 -11.61 -1.04
CA VAL A 101 1.04 -12.70 -0.08
C VAL A 101 1.65 -12.20 1.23
N ALA A 102 2.71 -11.40 1.18
CA ALA A 102 3.34 -10.80 2.36
C ALA A 102 2.33 -9.97 3.16
N THR A 103 1.60 -9.09 2.47
CA THR A 103 0.59 -8.23 3.11
C THR A 103 -0.55 -9.05 3.71
N PHE A 104 -1.09 -10.01 2.97
CA PHE A 104 -2.18 -10.86 3.45
C PHE A 104 -1.79 -11.63 4.71
N LEU A 105 -0.62 -12.29 4.71
CA LEU A 105 -0.11 -13.02 5.87
C LEU A 105 0.13 -12.10 7.08
N THR A 106 0.60 -10.88 6.83
CA THR A 106 0.81 -9.87 7.88
C THR A 106 -0.52 -9.52 8.56
N LEU A 107 -1.52 -9.13 7.77
CA LEU A 107 -2.82 -8.73 8.30
C LEU A 107 -3.55 -9.90 8.98
N GLN A 108 -3.43 -11.12 8.42
CA GLN A 108 -3.95 -12.34 9.03
C GLN A 108 -3.33 -12.59 10.41
N LYS A 109 -2.00 -12.58 10.51
CA LYS A 109 -1.30 -12.81 11.77
C LYS A 109 -1.71 -11.79 12.82
N MET A 110 -1.66 -10.50 12.48
CA MET A 110 -2.01 -9.42 13.41
C MET A 110 -3.47 -9.53 13.89
N SER A 111 -4.39 -9.90 13.00
CA SER A 111 -5.80 -10.13 13.38
C SER A 111 -5.98 -11.32 14.31
N LEU A 112 -5.23 -12.41 14.12
CA LEU A 112 -5.30 -13.61 14.97
C LEU A 112 -4.65 -13.41 16.35
N GLU A 113 -3.76 -12.44 16.49
CA GLU A 113 -3.05 -12.13 17.75
C GLU A 113 -3.69 -10.95 18.51
N ASP A 114 -4.95 -10.59 18.21
CA ASP A 114 -5.67 -9.46 18.81
C ASP A 114 -4.90 -8.11 18.71
N ASN A 115 -4.07 -7.98 17.66
CA ASN A 115 -3.27 -6.79 17.36
C ASN A 115 -3.55 -6.27 15.94
N ALA A 116 -4.83 -6.23 15.56
CA ALA A 116 -5.27 -5.84 14.23
C ALA A 116 -4.65 -4.52 13.77
N ALA A 117 -4.25 -4.46 12.50
CA ALA A 117 -3.73 -3.24 11.90
C ALA A 117 -4.84 -2.17 11.82
N HIS A 118 -4.54 -0.95 12.24
CA HIS A 118 -5.44 0.19 12.10
C HIS A 118 -5.22 0.93 10.78
N LEU A 119 -4.01 0.85 10.23
CA LEU A 119 -3.62 1.50 8.98
C LEU A 119 -2.55 0.68 8.29
N LEU A 120 -2.64 0.58 6.96
CA LEU A 120 -1.59 0.02 6.11
C LEU A 120 -1.04 1.10 5.18
N ILE A 121 0.27 1.25 5.17
CA ILE A 121 1.00 2.17 4.30
C ILE A 121 1.83 1.34 3.33
N ASN A 122 1.58 1.47 2.02
CA ASN A 122 2.49 0.94 1.01
C ASN A 122 3.53 1.99 0.66
N ALA A 123 4.77 1.77 1.02
CA ALA A 123 5.85 2.71 0.74
C ALA A 123 6.87 2.12 -0.24
N GLY A 124 7.48 2.98 -1.06
CA GLY A 124 8.51 2.57 -2.01
C GLY A 124 8.71 3.57 -3.14
N THR A 125 9.61 3.24 -4.06
CA THR A 125 9.88 4.02 -5.25
C THR A 125 8.84 3.79 -6.35
N CYS A 126 8.78 4.69 -7.33
CA CYS A 126 7.83 4.62 -8.44
C CYS A 126 8.35 5.41 -9.65
N GLY A 127 7.84 5.08 -10.83
CA GLY A 127 7.94 5.96 -11.99
C GLY A 127 6.87 7.05 -11.92
N GLY A 128 7.24 8.29 -12.23
CA GLY A 128 6.34 9.43 -12.30
C GLY A 128 5.88 9.73 -13.71
N PHE A 129 4.70 10.33 -13.88
CA PHE A 129 4.26 10.82 -15.18
C PHE A 129 4.46 12.32 -15.30
N LYS A 130 5.29 12.75 -16.28
CA LYS A 130 5.54 14.17 -16.59
C LYS A 130 4.26 14.91 -16.92
N ARG A 131 3.31 14.27 -17.63
CA ARG A 131 1.99 14.82 -17.93
C ARG A 131 1.16 15.17 -16.69
N LYS A 132 1.53 14.61 -15.53
CA LYS A 132 0.93 14.88 -14.22
C LYS A 132 1.81 15.76 -13.34
N GLY A 133 2.87 16.33 -13.91
CA GLY A 133 3.79 17.22 -13.21
C GLY A 133 4.71 16.50 -12.20
N ALA A 134 5.00 15.22 -12.43
CA ALA A 134 5.95 14.49 -11.60
C ALA A 134 7.40 14.87 -11.98
N GLU A 135 8.24 15.00 -10.95
CA GLU A 135 9.68 15.22 -11.04
C GLU A 135 10.42 14.19 -10.18
N ILE A 136 11.68 13.92 -10.51
CA ILE A 136 12.51 12.99 -9.74
C ILE A 136 12.63 13.46 -8.28
N GLY A 137 12.38 12.54 -7.35
CA GLY A 137 12.43 12.82 -5.91
C GLY A 137 11.11 13.32 -5.32
N ASP A 138 10.10 13.63 -6.13
CA ASP A 138 8.76 13.97 -5.64
C ASP A 138 8.16 12.87 -4.78
N VAL A 139 7.47 13.28 -3.74
CA VAL A 139 6.68 12.39 -2.89
C VAL A 139 5.21 12.47 -3.30
N PHE A 140 4.62 11.33 -3.65
CA PHE A 140 3.20 11.19 -3.90
C PHE A 140 2.52 10.38 -2.81
N LEU A 141 1.36 10.85 -2.35
CA LEU A 141 0.42 10.06 -1.57
C LEU A 141 -0.72 9.59 -2.49
N THR A 142 -1.06 8.31 -2.41
CA THR A 142 -2.06 7.75 -3.32
C THR A 142 -3.48 8.14 -2.95
N THR A 143 -4.27 8.57 -3.94
CA THR A 143 -5.73 8.76 -3.80
C THR A 143 -6.51 7.52 -4.22
N ALA A 144 -5.91 6.71 -5.08
CA ALA A 144 -6.40 5.39 -5.50
C ALA A 144 -5.25 4.61 -6.12
N VAL A 145 -5.47 3.30 -6.24
CA VAL A 145 -4.62 2.40 -7.01
C VAL A 145 -5.42 1.69 -8.09
N ALA A 146 -4.78 1.24 -9.19
CA ALA A 146 -5.41 0.48 -10.25
C ALA A 146 -4.37 -0.37 -10.99
N ASN A 147 -4.78 -1.43 -11.71
CA ASN A 147 -3.86 -2.19 -12.55
C ASN A 147 -3.83 -1.65 -13.98
N HIS A 148 -2.67 -1.69 -14.65
CA HIS A 148 -2.54 -1.32 -16.07
C HIS A 148 -2.21 -2.51 -16.98
N ASP A 149 -1.69 -3.62 -16.44
CA ASP A 149 -1.26 -4.79 -17.19
C ASP A 149 -2.21 -5.99 -17.08
N ARG A 150 -3.25 -5.91 -16.23
CA ARG A 150 -4.23 -6.97 -16.02
C ARG A 150 -5.41 -6.85 -17.01
N ARG A 151 -5.18 -7.28 -18.25
CA ARG A 151 -6.11 -7.18 -19.38
C ARG A 151 -7.00 -8.41 -19.48
N ILE A 152 -8.30 -8.24 -19.20
CA ILE A 152 -9.33 -9.26 -19.40
C ILE A 152 -10.44 -8.64 -20.28
N PRO A 153 -10.35 -8.77 -21.61
CA PRO A 153 -11.23 -8.05 -22.54
C PRO A 153 -12.61 -8.72 -22.66
N ILE A 154 -13.22 -9.00 -21.52
CA ILE A 154 -14.61 -9.49 -21.39
C ILE A 154 -15.35 -8.39 -20.61
N PRO A 155 -16.47 -7.84 -21.12
CA PRO A 155 -17.10 -6.63 -20.57
C PRO A 155 -17.28 -6.64 -19.05
N ASP A 156 -17.80 -7.74 -18.49
CA ASP A 156 -18.04 -7.86 -17.05
C ASP A 156 -16.73 -7.97 -16.22
N PHE A 157 -15.64 -8.37 -16.86
CA PHE A 157 -14.31 -8.48 -16.22
C PHE A 157 -13.44 -7.22 -16.35
N VAL A 158 -13.80 -6.27 -17.21
CA VAL A 158 -13.00 -5.05 -17.40
C VAL A 158 -12.85 -4.28 -16.09
N PRO A 159 -13.93 -3.97 -15.32
CA PRO A 159 -13.77 -3.29 -14.03
C PRO A 159 -12.94 -4.10 -13.03
N TYR A 160 -13.08 -5.42 -13.00
CA TYR A 160 -12.25 -6.30 -12.18
C TYR A 160 -10.79 -6.30 -12.64
N GLY A 161 -10.54 -6.28 -13.95
CA GLY A 161 -9.19 -6.17 -14.51
C GLY A 161 -8.51 -4.89 -14.09
N VAL A 162 -9.15 -3.75 -14.25
CA VAL A 162 -8.66 -2.45 -13.75
C VAL A 162 -8.48 -2.49 -12.24
N GLY A 163 -9.44 -3.06 -11.51
CA GLY A 163 -9.37 -3.28 -10.07
C GLY A 163 -9.03 -2.00 -9.31
N ARG A 164 -9.71 -0.89 -9.63
CA ARG A 164 -9.50 0.40 -8.96
C ARG A 164 -9.98 0.32 -7.51
N ILE A 165 -9.11 0.67 -6.58
CA ILE A 165 -9.38 0.74 -5.14
C ILE A 165 -9.03 2.14 -4.66
N ALA A 166 -9.96 2.79 -3.96
CA ALA A 166 -9.73 4.10 -3.36
C ALA A 166 -8.81 3.98 -2.14
N SER A 167 -7.86 4.88 -2.03
CA SER A 167 -7.05 5.00 -0.81
C SER A 167 -7.82 5.77 0.27
N THR A 168 -7.42 5.61 1.52
CA THR A 168 -7.85 6.50 2.62
C THR A 168 -7.50 7.94 2.24
N SER A 169 -8.42 8.88 2.50
CA SER A 169 -8.17 10.32 2.31
C SER A 169 -7.00 10.78 3.18
N VAL A 170 -6.05 11.51 2.58
CA VAL A 170 -4.80 11.94 3.22
C VAL A 170 -4.44 13.39 2.85
N GLU A 171 -5.44 14.25 2.62
CA GLU A 171 -5.25 15.62 2.20
C GLU A 171 -4.51 16.46 3.24
N ASN A 172 -4.81 16.24 4.54
CA ASN A 172 -4.11 16.94 5.62
C ASN A 172 -2.66 16.49 5.74
N LEU A 173 -2.40 15.19 5.57
CA LEU A 173 -1.06 14.64 5.54
C LEU A 173 -0.28 15.17 4.33
N ALA A 174 -0.90 15.22 3.14
CA ALA A 174 -0.27 15.77 1.94
C ALA A 174 0.16 17.22 2.13
N SER A 175 -0.74 18.02 2.72
CA SER A 175 -0.45 19.42 3.05
C SER A 175 0.67 19.56 4.07
N HIS A 176 0.73 18.69 5.08
CA HIS A 176 1.77 18.68 6.11
C HIS A 176 3.14 18.32 5.55
N LEU A 177 3.20 17.44 4.56
CA LEU A 177 4.44 16.96 3.94
C LEU A 177 4.89 17.81 2.76
N ASP A 178 4.03 18.69 2.22
CA ASP A 178 4.18 19.30 0.88
C ASP A 178 4.28 18.22 -0.21
N ALA A 179 3.48 17.15 -0.06
CA ALA A 179 3.46 16.02 -0.96
C ALA A 179 2.34 16.16 -2.02
N LYS A 180 2.55 15.54 -3.18
CA LYS A 180 1.55 15.50 -4.25
C LYS A 180 0.53 14.39 -4.00
N LEU A 181 -0.70 14.60 -4.46
CA LEU A 181 -1.74 13.57 -4.46
C LEU A 181 -1.90 13.00 -5.87
N GLY A 182 -2.10 11.68 -5.97
CA GLY A 182 -2.28 11.07 -7.28
C GLY A 182 -2.68 9.61 -7.26
N VAL A 183 -3.07 9.12 -8.43
CA VAL A 183 -3.38 7.71 -8.65
C VAL A 183 -2.10 6.94 -8.94
N CYS A 184 -1.90 5.81 -8.26
CA CYS A 184 -0.82 4.88 -8.57
C CYS A 184 -1.35 3.77 -9.48
N THR A 185 -0.68 3.53 -10.61
CA THR A 185 -1.02 2.41 -11.49
C THR A 185 0.01 1.31 -11.39
N THR A 186 -0.45 0.08 -11.17
CA THR A 186 0.39 -1.09 -10.86
C THR A 186 0.45 -2.08 -12.02
N GLY A 187 1.63 -2.61 -12.29
CA GLY A 187 1.86 -3.73 -13.21
C GLY A 187 3.17 -4.45 -12.90
N ASN A 188 3.37 -5.65 -13.46
CA ASN A 188 4.53 -6.49 -13.12
C ASN A 188 5.77 -6.24 -14.01
N SER A 189 5.74 -5.19 -14.84
CA SER A 189 6.85 -4.79 -15.70
C SER A 189 7.39 -3.43 -15.30
N LEU A 190 8.73 -3.33 -15.20
CA LEU A 190 9.41 -2.06 -14.91
C LEU A 190 9.35 -1.11 -16.10
N ASP A 191 9.53 -1.64 -17.32
CA ASP A 191 9.60 -0.86 -18.54
C ASP A 191 8.26 -0.21 -18.93
N PHE A 192 8.33 0.72 -19.87
CA PHE A 192 7.17 1.30 -20.53
C PHE A 192 6.87 0.54 -21.82
N HIS A 193 5.61 0.10 -21.98
CA HIS A 193 5.14 -0.54 -23.20
C HIS A 193 3.85 0.11 -23.70
N GLU A 194 3.74 0.35 -25.01
CA GLU A 194 2.60 1.04 -25.61
C GLU A 194 1.25 0.39 -25.30
N VAL A 195 1.22 -0.95 -25.19
CA VAL A 195 -0.01 -1.69 -24.86
C VAL A 195 -0.56 -1.30 -23.48
N ASP A 196 0.31 -0.94 -22.55
CA ASP A 196 -0.08 -0.55 -21.19
C ASP A 196 -0.35 0.96 -21.08
N SER A 197 0.21 1.75 -22.00
CA SER A 197 0.14 3.22 -21.98
C SER A 197 -1.29 3.73 -21.91
N GLN A 198 -2.20 3.19 -22.74
CA GLN A 198 -3.59 3.63 -22.74
C GLN A 198 -4.27 3.33 -21.41
N HIS A 199 -4.00 2.16 -20.80
CA HIS A 199 -4.54 1.81 -19.49
C HIS A 199 -4.01 2.72 -18.38
N MET A 200 -2.73 3.14 -18.45
CA MET A 200 -2.16 4.11 -17.52
C MET A 200 -2.82 5.49 -17.65
N ILE A 201 -3.19 5.90 -18.87
CA ILE A 201 -3.93 7.14 -19.14
C ILE A 201 -5.37 7.02 -18.63
N ASP A 202 -6.05 5.94 -18.96
CA ASP A 202 -7.44 5.68 -18.54
C ASP A 202 -7.58 5.58 -17.00
N ASN A 203 -6.54 5.08 -16.33
CA ASN A 203 -6.46 5.07 -14.87
C ASN A 203 -6.26 6.47 -14.27
N ASP A 204 -5.99 7.49 -15.09
CA ASP A 204 -5.59 8.84 -14.66
C ASP A 204 -4.34 8.83 -13.79
N ALA A 205 -3.39 7.93 -14.10
CA ALA A 205 -2.22 7.67 -13.27
C ALA A 205 -1.27 8.88 -13.18
N SER A 206 -0.85 9.17 -11.96
CA SER A 206 0.20 10.14 -11.63
C SER A 206 1.54 9.47 -11.42
N VAL A 207 1.54 8.23 -10.90
CA VAL A 207 2.72 7.39 -10.68
C VAL A 207 2.45 5.94 -11.07
N LYS A 208 3.54 5.19 -11.33
CA LYS A 208 3.53 3.77 -11.70
C LYS A 208 4.41 2.99 -10.74
N ASP A 209 3.92 1.84 -10.27
CA ASP A 209 4.68 0.91 -9.44
C ASP A 209 4.44 -0.55 -9.84
N MET A 210 4.91 -1.48 -9.01
CA MET A 210 4.75 -2.91 -9.23
C MET A 210 3.96 -3.64 -8.15
N GLU A 211 3.47 -2.97 -7.08
CA GLU A 211 2.88 -3.62 -5.90
C GLU A 211 1.55 -3.03 -5.40
N ALA A 212 1.34 -1.74 -5.54
CA ALA A 212 0.31 -0.99 -4.78
C ALA A 212 -1.11 -1.57 -4.93
N ALA A 213 -1.54 -1.93 -6.14
CA ALA A 213 -2.87 -2.49 -6.35
C ALA A 213 -3.05 -3.86 -5.67
N ALA A 214 -1.99 -4.66 -5.59
CA ALA A 214 -2.01 -5.95 -4.94
C ALA A 214 -2.04 -5.84 -3.41
N ILE A 215 -1.28 -4.89 -2.87
CA ILE A 215 -1.27 -4.56 -1.43
C ILE A 215 -2.63 -4.01 -1.02
N ALA A 216 -3.20 -3.09 -1.78
CA ALA A 216 -4.52 -2.54 -1.54
C ALA A 216 -5.62 -3.60 -1.59
N TRP A 217 -5.56 -4.54 -2.53
CA TRP A 217 -6.49 -5.66 -2.60
C TRP A 217 -6.44 -6.54 -1.33
N ALA A 218 -5.24 -6.83 -0.84
CA ALA A 218 -5.08 -7.56 0.43
C ALA A 218 -5.62 -6.76 1.62
N SER A 219 -5.39 -5.44 1.64
CA SER A 219 -5.89 -4.53 2.68
C SER A 219 -7.42 -4.49 2.72
N GLU A 220 -8.08 -4.34 1.56
CA GLU A 220 -9.54 -4.39 1.43
C GLU A 220 -10.12 -5.74 1.91
N THR A 221 -9.45 -6.85 1.61
CA THR A 221 -9.89 -8.18 2.05
C THR A 221 -9.98 -8.28 3.58
N TRP A 222 -9.13 -7.54 4.30
CA TRP A 222 -9.09 -7.46 5.76
C TRP A 222 -9.80 -6.22 6.33
N ASN A 223 -10.43 -5.39 5.49
CA ASN A 223 -11.06 -4.12 5.86
C ASN A 223 -10.10 -3.18 6.64
N VAL A 224 -8.82 -3.15 6.24
CA VAL A 224 -7.83 -2.25 6.81
C VAL A 224 -7.70 -1.01 5.92
N PRO A 225 -7.89 0.21 6.44
CA PRO A 225 -7.64 1.44 5.70
C PRO A 225 -6.20 1.51 5.19
N HIS A 226 -5.99 2.00 3.96
CA HIS A 226 -4.67 2.04 3.36
C HIS A 226 -4.43 3.28 2.50
N PHE A 227 -3.17 3.64 2.33
CA PHE A 227 -2.68 4.55 1.29
C PHE A 227 -1.22 4.23 0.90
N GLY A 228 -0.75 4.84 -0.19
CA GLY A 228 0.63 4.70 -0.63
C GLY A 228 1.46 5.96 -0.40
N VAL A 229 2.74 5.79 -0.09
CA VAL A 229 3.79 6.81 -0.08
C VAL A 229 4.80 6.42 -1.15
N LYS A 230 4.80 7.16 -2.26
CA LYS A 230 5.58 6.83 -3.45
C LYS A 230 6.57 7.94 -3.77
N VAL A 231 7.83 7.59 -4.01
CA VAL A 231 8.88 8.53 -4.38
C VAL A 231 9.36 8.26 -5.79
N VAL A 232 9.38 9.31 -6.61
CA VAL A 232 9.67 9.21 -8.04
C VAL A 232 11.16 8.97 -8.29
N THR A 233 11.48 7.87 -8.99
CA THR A 233 12.83 7.50 -9.46
C THR A 233 13.08 7.79 -10.93
N ASP A 234 12.03 7.69 -11.74
CA ASP A 234 12.10 7.77 -13.21
C ASP A 234 10.84 8.41 -13.76
N ILE A 235 10.93 8.96 -14.98
CA ILE A 235 9.80 9.59 -15.67
C ILE A 235 9.30 8.64 -16.77
N VAL A 236 8.15 7.99 -16.53
CA VAL A 236 7.58 6.93 -17.39
C VAL A 236 7.29 7.41 -18.81
N ASP A 237 6.78 8.62 -18.95
CA ASP A 237 6.51 9.31 -20.23
C ASP A 237 7.60 10.31 -20.61
N GLY A 238 8.83 10.06 -20.12
CA GLY A 238 10.05 10.83 -20.44
C GLY A 238 10.78 10.30 -21.67
N ASP A 239 11.92 10.92 -21.94
CA ASP A 239 12.77 10.59 -23.09
C ASP A 239 13.85 9.54 -22.78
N LYS A 240 14.11 9.27 -21.49
CA LYS A 240 15.10 8.27 -21.04
C LYS A 240 14.45 6.89 -20.85
N PRO A 241 15.21 5.80 -21.10
CA PRO A 241 14.76 4.46 -20.72
C PRO A 241 14.55 4.38 -19.20
N THR A 242 13.38 3.91 -18.77
CA THR A 242 12.96 3.79 -17.35
C THR A 242 14.03 3.14 -16.47
N GLN A 243 14.62 2.01 -16.93
CA GLN A 243 15.61 1.26 -16.16
C GLN A 243 16.90 2.06 -15.91
N GLU A 244 17.34 2.87 -16.87
CA GLU A 244 18.56 3.68 -16.73
C GLU A 244 18.32 4.80 -15.70
N GLU A 245 17.22 5.51 -15.85
CA GLU A 245 16.83 6.59 -14.96
C GLU A 245 16.56 6.11 -13.53
N PHE A 246 15.91 4.94 -13.39
CA PHE A 246 15.71 4.26 -12.11
C PHE A 246 17.03 4.05 -11.36
N PHE A 247 18.03 3.41 -12.00
CA PHE A 247 19.32 3.16 -11.36
C PHE A 247 20.08 4.44 -11.02
N GLU A 248 20.01 5.46 -11.89
CA GLU A 248 20.65 6.75 -11.61
C GLU A 248 20.09 7.44 -10.36
N ASN A 249 18.78 7.32 -10.12
CA ASN A 249 18.07 8.09 -9.10
C ASN A 249 17.65 7.29 -7.87
N LEU A 250 17.84 5.98 -7.86
CA LEU A 250 17.43 5.10 -6.74
C LEU A 250 17.94 5.61 -5.38
N GLY A 251 19.21 6.06 -5.34
CA GLY A 251 19.79 6.61 -4.10
C GLY A 251 19.12 7.91 -3.64
N THR A 252 18.75 8.79 -4.59
CA THR A 252 18.05 10.04 -4.29
C THR A 252 16.63 9.76 -3.80
N ALA A 253 15.91 8.87 -4.46
CA ALA A 253 14.55 8.50 -4.07
C ALA A 253 14.51 7.75 -2.73
N ALA A 254 15.46 6.84 -2.48
CA ALA A 254 15.59 6.17 -1.18
C ALA A 254 15.83 7.17 -0.05
N LYS A 255 16.63 8.22 -0.29
CA LYS A 255 16.82 9.29 0.69
C LYS A 255 15.53 10.08 0.92
N SER A 256 14.83 10.48 -0.14
CA SER A 256 13.54 11.18 -0.01
C SER A 256 12.52 10.34 0.74
N LEU A 257 12.47 9.03 0.49
CA LEU A 257 11.62 8.10 1.22
C LEU A 257 12.00 8.03 2.70
N GLN A 258 13.30 7.95 3.00
CA GLN A 258 13.82 7.97 4.37
C GLN A 258 13.48 9.26 5.13
N GLU A 259 13.40 10.39 4.43
CA GLU A 259 13.02 11.68 5.03
C GLU A 259 11.50 11.81 5.20
N ALA A 260 10.71 11.27 4.25
CA ALA A 260 9.26 11.37 4.27
C ALA A 260 8.59 10.42 5.25
N LEU A 261 8.99 9.13 5.28
CA LEU A 261 8.30 8.10 6.07
C LEU A 261 8.25 8.40 7.59
N PRO A 262 9.31 8.84 8.27
CA PRO A 262 9.21 9.21 9.68
C PRO A 262 8.19 10.33 9.92
N ARG A 263 8.14 11.33 9.05
CA ARG A 263 7.16 12.43 9.15
C ARG A 263 5.72 11.93 8.91
N VAL A 264 5.55 10.94 8.02
CA VAL A 264 4.25 10.26 7.85
C VAL A 264 3.84 9.59 9.16
N ILE A 265 4.73 8.81 9.77
CA ILE A 265 4.44 8.10 11.03
C ILE A 265 4.16 9.08 12.17
N ASP A 266 4.97 10.14 12.30
CA ASP A 266 4.73 11.20 13.29
C ASP A 266 3.35 11.84 13.13
N PHE A 267 2.87 11.98 11.89
CA PHE A 267 1.58 12.60 11.61
C PHE A 267 0.41 11.64 11.87
N VAL A 268 0.49 10.38 11.43
CA VAL A 268 -0.66 9.45 11.49
C VAL A 268 -0.88 8.84 12.87
N CYS A 269 0.18 8.72 13.68
CA CYS A 269 0.08 8.16 15.01
C CYS A 269 -0.79 9.05 15.91
N ASP A 270 -1.68 8.41 16.68
CA ASP A 270 -2.62 9.07 17.57
C ASP A 270 -3.69 9.94 16.86
N LYS A 271 -3.82 9.87 15.54
CA LYS A 271 -4.91 10.48 14.78
C LYS A 271 -6.04 9.50 14.51
N LYS A 272 -7.18 10.05 14.17
CA LYS A 272 -8.28 9.30 13.56
C LYS A 272 -8.13 9.33 12.04
N HIS A 273 -8.77 8.41 11.35
CA HIS A 273 -8.71 8.33 9.88
C HIS A 273 -9.27 9.57 9.17
N ASP A 274 -10.27 10.23 9.75
CA ASP A 274 -10.86 11.47 9.22
C ASP A 274 -10.01 12.73 9.47
N GLU A 275 -8.91 12.59 10.19
CA GLU A 275 -7.92 13.64 10.44
C GLU A 275 -6.69 13.57 9.51
N LEU A 276 -6.59 12.50 8.67
CA LEU A 276 -5.49 12.32 7.73
C LEU A 276 -5.69 13.16 6.48
#